data_6f6e717b59bf6cdceed5de89df8dd2a8
#
_entry.id   6f6e717b59bf6cdceed5de89df8dd2a8
#
_cell.length_a   1.000
_cell.length_b   1.000
_cell.length_c   1.000
_cell.angle_alpha   90.00
_cell.angle_beta   90.00
_cell.angle_gamma   90.00
#
_symmetry.space_group_name_H-M   'P 1'
#
loop_
_entity.id
_entity.type
_entity.pdbx_description
1 polymer ?
#
loop_
_entity_poly.entity_id
_entity_poly.type
_entity_poly.pdbx_seq_one_letter_code
_entity_poly.pdbx_strand_id
1 'polypeptide(L)' 'GELLTDVRMKRASTLLRTSSAQELPVQEIALSLGFYDTSHFSNAFRSHFGVSPRQYRNQH' A
#
# COMPACT_ATOMS: atom_id res chain seq x y z
N GLY A 1 -11.34 -12.49 0.04
CA GLY A 1 -10.61 -13.48 -0.69
C GLY A 1 -9.50 -12.90 -1.51
N GLU A 2 -8.95 -13.70 -2.37
CA GLU A 2 -7.81 -13.29 -3.20
C GLU A 2 -8.15 -12.10 -4.09
N LEU A 3 -9.33 -12.10 -4.67
CA LEU A 3 -9.76 -11.02 -5.55
C LEU A 3 -9.79 -9.70 -4.81
N LEU A 4 -10.26 -9.70 -3.57
CA LEU A 4 -10.32 -8.50 -2.76
C LEU A 4 -8.92 -7.99 -2.44
N THR A 5 -8.00 -8.91 -2.12
CA THR A 5 -6.61 -8.54 -1.85
C THR A 5 -5.96 -7.91 -3.08
N ASP A 6 -6.19 -8.51 -4.26
CA ASP A 6 -5.64 -7.97 -5.49
C ASP A 6 -6.14 -6.55 -5.77
N VAL A 7 -7.42 -6.30 -5.57
CA VAL A 7 -8.00 -4.97 -5.76
C VAL A 7 -7.38 -3.96 -4.80
N ARG A 8 -7.24 -4.34 -3.54
CA ARG A 8 -6.62 -3.47 -2.53
C ARG A 8 -5.18 -3.16 -2.88
N MET A 9 -4.43 -4.16 -3.33
CA MET A 9 -3.02 -3.96 -3.67
C MET A 9 -2.86 -3.08 -4.90
N LYS A 10 -3.71 -3.25 -5.91
CA LYS A 10 -3.69 -2.38 -7.08
C LYS A 10 -3.97 -0.94 -6.69
N ARG A 11 -4.96 -0.73 -5.86
CA ARG A 11 -5.31 0.62 -5.39
C ARG A 11 -4.17 1.22 -4.59
N ALA A 12 -3.54 0.40 -3.73
CA ALA A 12 -2.40 0.85 -2.95
C ALA A 12 -1.25 1.30 -3.86
N SER A 13 -0.92 0.53 -4.88
CA SER A 13 0.17 0.88 -5.78
C SER A 13 -0.11 2.20 -6.50
N THR A 14 -1.35 2.41 -6.94
CA THR A 14 -1.74 3.65 -7.58
C THR A 14 -1.59 4.83 -6.64
N LEU A 15 -2.09 4.71 -5.41
CA LEU A 15 -2.00 5.78 -4.43
C LEU A 15 -0.55 6.11 -4.08
N LEU A 16 0.30 5.08 -3.99
CA LEU A 16 1.72 5.28 -3.69
C LEU A 16 2.43 6.03 -4.82
N ARG A 17 2.06 5.76 -6.07
CA ARG A 17 2.69 6.40 -7.22
C ARG A 17 2.19 7.81 -7.47
N THR A 18 0.93 8.07 -7.19
CA THR A 18 0.29 9.33 -7.55
C THR A 18 0.27 10.35 -6.42
N SER A 19 0.63 9.95 -5.20
CA SER A 19 0.62 10.83 -4.04
C SER A 19 1.98 10.81 -3.36
N SER A 20 2.41 11.94 -2.81
CA SER A 20 3.64 12.01 -2.04
C SER A 20 3.38 11.54 -0.61
N ALA A 21 4.47 11.23 0.11
CA ALA A 21 4.38 10.86 1.52
C ALA A 21 3.78 11.97 2.37
N GLN A 22 3.95 13.23 1.95
CA GLN A 22 3.39 14.37 2.66
C GLN A 22 1.89 14.49 2.42
N GLU A 23 1.46 14.20 1.19
CA GLU A 23 0.04 14.27 0.84
C GLU A 23 -0.74 13.09 1.37
N LEU A 24 -0.17 11.88 1.27
CA LEU A 24 -0.86 10.67 1.67
C LEU A 24 0.16 9.67 2.23
N PRO A 25 0.42 9.73 3.54
CA PRO A 25 1.36 8.80 4.18
C PRO A 25 0.90 7.35 4.04
N VAL A 26 1.84 6.42 4.10
CA VAL A 26 1.54 4.99 4.01
C VAL A 26 0.48 4.58 5.04
N GLN A 27 0.55 5.14 6.24
CA GLN A 27 -0.43 4.84 7.29
C GLN A 27 -1.85 5.18 6.84
N GLU A 28 -2.02 6.31 6.19
CA GLU A 28 -3.34 6.74 5.72
C GLU A 28 -3.83 5.82 4.60
N ILE A 29 -2.93 5.40 3.73
CA ILE A 29 -3.27 4.45 2.67
C ILE A 29 -3.76 3.15 3.29
N ALA A 30 -3.03 2.64 4.28
CA ALA A 30 -3.38 1.39 4.95
C ALA A 30 -4.78 1.47 5.55
N LEU A 31 -5.06 2.54 6.29
CA LEU A 31 -6.35 2.70 6.94
C LEU A 31 -7.48 2.87 5.93
N SER A 32 -7.24 3.61 4.85
CA SER A 32 -8.26 3.84 3.84
C SER A 32 -8.62 2.57 3.09
N LEU A 33 -7.72 1.60 3.04
CA LEU A 33 -7.97 0.33 2.38
C LEU A 33 -8.53 -0.74 3.34
N GLY A 34 -8.74 -0.38 4.60
CA GLY A 34 -9.35 -1.27 5.57
C GLY A 34 -8.38 -2.17 6.32
N PHE A 35 -7.10 -1.88 6.29
CA PHE A 35 -6.13 -2.63 7.07
C PHE A 35 -6.15 -2.17 8.53
N TYR A 36 -5.86 -3.10 9.42
CA TYR A 36 -5.87 -2.83 10.85
C TYR A 36 -4.81 -1.79 11.24
N ASP A 37 -3.62 -1.94 10.67
CA ASP A 37 -2.53 -1.00 10.93
C ASP A 37 -1.55 -1.03 9.75
N THR A 38 -0.52 -0.17 9.83
CA THR A 38 0.48 -0.06 8.78
C THR A 38 1.30 -1.34 8.63
N SER A 39 1.56 -2.05 9.73
CA SER A 39 2.33 -3.29 9.67
C SER A 39 1.62 -4.36 8.86
N HIS A 40 0.33 -4.53 9.08
CA HIS A 40 -0.47 -5.48 8.31
C HIS A 40 -0.44 -5.13 6.82
N PHE A 41 -0.63 -3.86 6.52
CA PHE A 41 -0.60 -3.40 5.14
C PHE A 41 0.77 -3.63 4.51
N SER A 42 1.83 -3.25 5.21
CA SER A 42 3.20 -3.38 4.69
C SER A 42 3.56 -4.83 4.41
N ASN A 43 3.17 -5.74 5.30
CA ASN A 43 3.43 -7.17 5.11
C ASN A 43 2.67 -7.70 3.89
N ALA A 44 1.40 -7.34 3.75
CA ALA A 44 0.60 -7.76 2.61
C ALA A 44 1.15 -7.19 1.31
N PHE A 45 1.53 -5.92 1.32
CA PHE A 45 2.07 -5.26 0.13
C PHE A 45 3.39 -5.91 -0.29
N ARG A 46 4.29 -6.12 0.67
CA ARG A 46 5.58 -6.75 0.38
C ARG A 46 5.41 -8.16 -0.15
N SER A 47 4.47 -8.91 0.42
CA SER A 47 4.18 -10.26 -0.05
C SER A 47 3.67 -10.25 -1.49
N HIS A 48 2.92 -9.24 -1.87
CA HIS A 48 2.31 -9.15 -3.19
C HIS A 48 3.28 -8.59 -4.24
N PHE A 49 4.05 -7.56 -3.90
CA PHE A 49 4.92 -6.85 -4.85
C PHE A 49 6.41 -7.12 -4.67
N GLY A 50 6.81 -7.77 -3.58
CA GLY A 50 8.21 -8.07 -3.34
C GLY A 50 9.01 -6.95 -2.69
N VAL A 51 8.42 -5.78 -2.52
CA VAL A 51 9.05 -4.63 -1.85
C VAL A 51 8.04 -3.97 -0.92
N SER A 52 8.54 -3.24 0.08
CA SER A 52 7.65 -2.54 0.99
C SER A 52 6.97 -1.36 0.28
N PRO A 53 5.84 -0.87 0.81
CA PRO A 53 5.17 0.30 0.24
C PRO A 53 6.09 1.51 0.15
N ARG A 54 6.93 1.71 1.15
CA ARG A 54 7.86 2.83 1.18
C ARG A 54 8.90 2.72 0.07
N GLN A 55 9.45 1.52 -0.11
CA GLN A 55 10.40 1.28 -1.18
C GLN A 55 9.76 1.46 -2.55
N TYR A 56 8.54 0.97 -2.69
CA TYR A 56 7.80 1.10 -3.94
C TYR A 56 7.61 2.57 -4.30
N ARG A 57 7.21 3.39 -3.32
CA ARG A 57 7.01 4.82 -3.54
C ARG A 57 8.32 5.50 -3.95
N ASN A 58 9.43 5.12 -3.32
CA ASN A 58 10.73 5.72 -3.63
C ASN A 58 11.24 5.34 -5.01
N GLN A 59 10.80 4.23 -5.57
CA GLN A 59 11.18 3.77 -6.91
C GLN A 59 10.35 4.43 -8.01
N HIS A 60 9.26 5.02 -7.64
CA HIS A 60 8.34 5.68 -8.56
C HIS A 60 8.11 7.11 -8.12
#